data_6803fdeb3b72a5bfa735a9cfe1ceacd5
#
_entry.id   6803fdeb3b72a5bfa735a9cfe1ceacd5
#
_cell.length_a   1.000
_cell.length_b   1.000
_cell.length_c   1.000
_cell.angle_alpha   90.00
_cell.angle_beta   90.00
_cell.angle_gamma   90.00
#
_symmetry.space_group_name_H-M   'P 1'
#
loop_
_entity.id
_entity.type
_entity.pdbx_description
1 polymer ?
#
loop_
_entity_poly.entity_id
_entity_poly.type
_entity_poly.pdbx_seq_one_letter_code
_entity_poly.pdbx_strand_id
1 'polypeptide(L)'
;MKFICLGDVVADIGLDAVKKVLPRLINKYGADFVVVNGENANKYNGISADDARELHFCGADVITTGNHVFKQKSIYPLLDEEDYILRPANFPSSAPGTGYTEIKTPFGTVAVINLLGQVNVENVDNPFTTVDGLLKKSTRTTFWLTYMRKRRAKNAHSGFILTAKSRRFSEHIRIFRPQTNSFCRKVPHT
;
A
#
# COMPACT_ATOMS: atom_id res chain seq x y z
N MET A 1 10.62 15.07 -0.71
CA MET A 1 10.42 13.63 -0.40
C MET A 1 10.19 12.88 -1.69
N LYS A 2 10.95 11.82 -1.93
CA LYS A 2 10.83 10.94 -3.11
C LYS A 2 10.26 9.59 -2.66
N PHE A 3 9.27 9.11 -3.38
CA PHE A 3 8.60 7.84 -3.08
C PHE A 3 8.94 6.80 -4.13
N ILE A 4 9.17 5.58 -3.69
CA ILE A 4 9.13 4.38 -4.55
C ILE A 4 7.84 3.62 -4.21
N CYS A 5 7.11 3.24 -5.25
CA CYS A 5 5.91 2.44 -5.11
C CYS A 5 6.03 1.23 -6.02
N LEU A 6 6.08 0.08 -5.41
CA LEU A 6 6.05 -1.18 -6.14
C LEU A 6 4.60 -1.68 -6.18
N GLY A 7 4.18 -2.06 -7.38
CA GLY A 7 2.89 -2.71 -7.60
C GLY A 7 2.88 -4.14 -7.05
N ASP A 8 1.94 -4.91 -7.49
CA ASP A 8 1.69 -6.27 -7.03
C ASP A 8 2.93 -7.18 -7.15
N VAL A 9 3.48 -7.56 -6.01
CA VAL A 9 4.57 -8.55 -5.94
C VAL A 9 3.95 -9.92 -6.02
N VAL A 10 4.32 -10.71 -7.03
CA VAL A 10 3.68 -12.00 -7.31
C VAL A 10 4.66 -13.15 -7.10
N ALA A 11 4.36 -14.00 -6.14
CA ALA A 11 5.06 -15.24 -5.81
C ALA A 11 6.57 -15.06 -5.61
N ASP A 12 7.29 -16.16 -5.49
CA ASP A 12 8.75 -16.21 -5.25
C ASP A 12 9.54 -15.40 -6.30
N ILE A 13 9.09 -15.42 -7.56
CA ILE A 13 9.76 -14.67 -8.65
C ILE A 13 9.66 -13.16 -8.37
N GLY A 14 8.51 -12.68 -7.91
CA GLY A 14 8.30 -11.27 -7.54
C GLY A 14 9.14 -10.88 -6.33
N LEU A 15 9.16 -11.71 -5.30
CA LEU A 15 9.98 -11.51 -4.10
C LEU A 15 11.47 -11.44 -4.45
N ASP A 16 11.99 -12.39 -5.24
CA ASP A 16 13.38 -12.41 -5.67
C ASP A 16 13.75 -11.18 -6.51
N ALA A 17 12.83 -10.71 -7.35
CA ALA A 17 13.04 -9.49 -8.11
C ALA A 17 13.13 -8.27 -7.18
N VAL A 18 12.23 -8.14 -6.18
CA VAL A 18 12.25 -7.05 -5.20
C VAL A 18 13.55 -7.07 -4.40
N LYS A 19 13.98 -8.23 -3.87
CA LYS A 19 15.25 -8.39 -3.15
C LYS A 19 16.45 -7.85 -3.93
N LYS A 20 16.53 -8.17 -5.20
CA LYS A 20 17.65 -7.77 -6.07
C LYS A 20 17.61 -6.31 -6.48
N VAL A 21 16.40 -5.77 -6.67
CA VAL A 21 16.22 -4.49 -7.37
C VAL A 21 15.91 -3.35 -6.42
N LEU A 22 15.10 -3.57 -5.38
CA LEU A 22 14.62 -2.50 -4.49
C LEU A 22 15.76 -1.75 -3.80
N PRO A 23 16.76 -2.39 -3.15
CA PRO A 23 17.84 -1.66 -2.51
C PRO A 23 18.65 -0.80 -3.49
N ARG A 24 18.83 -1.29 -4.73
CA ARG A 24 19.51 -0.54 -5.79
C ARG A 24 18.69 0.68 -6.25
N LEU A 25 17.36 0.54 -6.32
CA LEU A 25 16.47 1.64 -6.68
C LEU A 25 16.46 2.72 -5.60
N ILE A 26 16.38 2.32 -4.32
CA ILE A 26 16.44 3.25 -3.17
C ILE A 26 17.71 4.10 -3.27
N ASN A 27 18.87 3.46 -3.44
CA ASN A 27 20.16 4.14 -3.56
C ASN A 27 20.24 5.00 -4.82
N LYS A 28 19.83 4.46 -5.98
CA LYS A 28 19.93 5.17 -7.27
C LYS A 28 19.11 6.44 -7.33
N TYR A 29 17.91 6.42 -6.73
CA TYR A 29 16.99 7.56 -6.79
C TYR A 29 17.00 8.40 -5.52
N GLY A 30 17.68 7.96 -4.47
CA GLY A 30 17.65 8.56 -3.15
C GLY A 30 16.21 8.61 -2.64
N ALA A 31 15.55 7.45 -2.58
CA ALA A 31 14.17 7.38 -2.13
C ALA A 31 14.08 7.61 -0.63
N ASP A 32 13.12 8.42 -0.24
CA ASP A 32 12.88 8.78 1.17
C ASP A 32 11.80 7.91 1.81
N PHE A 33 10.97 7.23 0.98
CA PHE A 33 9.89 6.38 1.45
C PHE A 33 9.49 5.33 0.40
N VAL A 34 9.22 4.11 0.84
CA VAL A 34 8.94 2.97 -0.03
C VAL A 34 7.64 2.28 0.38
N VAL A 35 6.71 2.17 -0.56
CA VAL A 35 5.48 1.39 -0.40
C VAL A 35 5.48 0.22 -1.37
N VAL A 36 5.21 -0.98 -0.86
CA VAL A 36 5.16 -2.20 -1.65
C VAL A 36 3.79 -2.86 -1.52
N ASN A 37 3.18 -3.25 -2.62
CA ASN A 37 2.00 -4.10 -2.58
C ASN A 37 2.42 -5.57 -2.56
N GLY A 38 2.20 -6.23 -1.42
CA GLY A 38 2.54 -7.63 -1.19
C GLY A 38 1.34 -8.58 -1.23
N GLU A 39 0.18 -8.15 -1.77
CA GLU A 39 -1.07 -8.95 -1.73
C GLU A 39 -0.91 -10.37 -2.26
N ASN A 40 -0.06 -10.58 -3.27
CA ASN A 40 0.15 -11.86 -3.92
C ASN A 40 1.59 -12.37 -3.78
N ALA A 41 2.32 -11.89 -2.78
CA ALA A 41 3.73 -12.23 -2.58
C ALA A 41 3.94 -13.74 -2.34
N ASN A 42 2.96 -14.42 -1.75
CA ASN A 42 3.02 -15.87 -1.59
C ASN A 42 2.53 -16.61 -2.85
N LYS A 43 3.19 -17.72 -3.19
CA LYS A 43 2.83 -18.57 -4.35
C LYS A 43 1.37 -19.10 -4.34
N TYR A 44 0.75 -19.15 -3.18
CA TYR A 44 -0.65 -19.57 -3.01
C TYR A 44 -1.60 -18.38 -2.80
N ASN A 45 -1.23 -17.20 -3.25
CA ASN A 45 -1.89 -15.92 -2.99
C ASN A 45 -1.80 -15.47 -1.51
N GLY A 46 -2.01 -14.20 -1.29
CA GLY A 46 -1.80 -13.59 0.02
C GLY A 46 -0.32 -13.31 0.26
N ILE A 47 -0.01 -13.02 1.49
CA ILE A 47 1.35 -12.77 1.98
C ILE A 47 1.54 -13.53 3.29
N SER A 48 2.65 -14.25 3.43
CA SER A 48 3.01 -14.88 4.70
C SER A 48 3.78 -13.90 5.60
N ALA A 49 3.93 -14.25 6.87
CA ALA A 49 4.74 -13.44 7.79
C ALA A 49 6.20 -13.33 7.32
N ASP A 50 6.73 -14.42 6.76
CA ASP A 50 8.12 -14.43 6.27
C ASP A 50 8.28 -13.57 5.01
N ASP A 51 7.33 -13.63 4.06
CA ASP A 51 7.32 -12.78 2.88
C ASP A 51 7.26 -11.29 3.28
N ALA A 52 6.45 -10.95 4.28
CA ALA A 52 6.31 -9.57 4.76
C ALA A 52 7.59 -9.06 5.43
N ARG A 53 8.20 -9.87 6.30
CA ARG A 53 9.49 -9.53 6.93
C ARG A 53 10.59 -9.35 5.89
N GLU A 54 10.58 -10.18 4.87
CA GLU A 54 11.57 -10.12 3.80
C GLU A 54 11.42 -8.85 2.96
N LEU A 55 10.20 -8.46 2.57
CA LEU A 55 9.94 -7.20 1.88
C LEU A 55 10.35 -5.99 2.73
N HIS A 56 10.05 -6.01 4.02
CA HIS A 56 10.45 -4.96 4.95
C HIS A 56 11.97 -4.88 5.09
N PHE A 57 12.65 -6.01 5.25
CA PHE A 57 14.11 -6.09 5.31
C PHE A 57 14.79 -5.56 4.03
N CYS A 58 14.15 -5.72 2.87
CA CYS A 58 14.65 -5.20 1.60
C CYS A 58 14.48 -3.67 1.45
N GLY A 59 13.84 -3.00 2.43
CA GLY A 59 13.67 -1.56 2.47
C GLY A 59 12.26 -1.06 2.17
N ALA A 60 11.23 -1.91 2.27
CA ALA A 60 9.84 -1.44 2.26
C ALA A 60 9.50 -0.80 3.61
N ASP A 61 9.13 0.47 3.62
CA ASP A 61 8.64 1.16 4.82
C ASP A 61 7.22 0.73 5.17
N VAL A 62 6.38 0.53 4.16
CA VAL A 62 5.00 0.04 4.33
C VAL A 62 4.66 -0.98 3.25
N ILE A 63 4.01 -2.05 3.69
CA ILE A 63 3.48 -3.11 2.82
C ILE A 63 1.97 -3.01 2.83
N THR A 64 1.36 -2.82 1.67
CA THR A 64 -0.09 -2.84 1.49
C THR A 64 -0.55 -4.18 0.96
N THR A 65 -1.77 -4.56 1.29
CA THR A 65 -2.39 -5.82 0.87
C THR A 65 -3.76 -5.56 0.26
N GLY A 66 -4.51 -6.62 -0.04
CA GLY A 66 -5.85 -6.50 -0.61
C GLY A 66 -6.78 -7.60 -0.10
N ASN A 67 -7.63 -8.13 -0.98
CA ASN A 67 -8.62 -9.14 -0.60
C ASN A 67 -8.01 -10.51 -0.26
N HIS A 68 -6.75 -10.74 -0.58
CA HIS A 68 -6.07 -11.99 -0.24
C HIS A 68 -5.28 -11.92 1.08
N VAL A 69 -5.33 -10.82 1.82
CA VAL A 69 -4.53 -10.61 3.05
C VAL A 69 -4.66 -11.76 4.05
N PHE A 70 -5.87 -12.34 4.18
CA PHE A 70 -6.14 -13.41 5.12
C PHE A 70 -5.97 -14.83 4.55
N LYS A 71 -5.38 -14.99 3.37
CA LYS A 71 -5.14 -16.31 2.75
C LYS A 71 -4.08 -17.12 3.50
N GLN A 72 -3.05 -16.45 4.01
CA GLN A 72 -1.97 -17.09 4.77
C GLN A 72 -2.18 -16.87 6.27
N LYS A 73 -2.41 -17.96 7.02
CA LYS A 73 -2.70 -17.83 8.46
C LYS A 73 -1.52 -17.29 9.28
N SER A 74 -0.29 -17.47 8.82
CA SER A 74 0.91 -16.97 9.47
C SER A 74 0.98 -15.45 9.56
N ILE A 75 0.20 -14.72 8.72
CA ILE A 75 0.20 -13.26 8.71
C ILE A 75 -0.57 -12.64 9.89
N TYR A 76 -1.53 -13.37 10.48
CA TYR A 76 -2.44 -12.80 11.48
C TYR A 76 -1.70 -12.18 12.69
N PRO A 77 -0.75 -12.86 13.36
CA PRO A 77 -0.02 -12.23 14.47
C PRO A 77 0.72 -10.97 14.00
N LEU A 78 1.36 -11.03 12.84
CA LEU A 78 2.15 -9.92 12.32
C LEU A 78 1.29 -8.68 12.00
N LEU A 79 0.06 -8.88 11.53
CA LEU A 79 -0.88 -7.79 11.28
C LEU A 79 -1.26 -7.03 12.56
N ASP A 80 -1.31 -7.71 13.70
CA ASP A 80 -1.64 -7.09 14.99
C ASP A 80 -0.40 -6.51 15.71
N GLU A 81 0.79 -7.05 15.44
CA GLU A 81 2.04 -6.67 16.11
C GLU A 81 2.79 -5.55 15.40
N GLU A 82 2.66 -5.46 14.06
CA GLU A 82 3.50 -4.60 13.24
C GLU A 82 2.69 -3.54 12.49
N ASP A 83 3.19 -2.31 12.47
CA ASP A 83 2.54 -1.17 11.84
C ASP A 83 2.97 -0.94 10.37
N TYR A 84 3.98 -1.67 9.90
CA TYR A 84 4.45 -1.60 8.52
C TYR A 84 3.65 -2.45 7.53
N ILE A 85 2.75 -3.32 7.99
CA ILE A 85 1.88 -4.11 7.11
C ILE A 85 0.40 -3.75 7.30
N LEU A 86 -0.25 -3.38 6.21
CA LEU A 86 -1.62 -2.88 6.24
C LEU A 86 -2.59 -3.79 5.48
N ARG A 87 -3.62 -4.27 6.19
CA ARG A 87 -4.82 -4.76 5.51
C ARG A 87 -5.63 -3.60 4.91
N PRO A 88 -6.60 -3.83 4.04
CA PRO A 88 -7.53 -2.77 3.68
C PRO A 88 -8.30 -2.24 4.90
N ALA A 89 -8.37 -0.90 5.04
CA ALA A 89 -8.99 -0.22 6.18
C ALA A 89 -10.51 -0.43 6.24
N ASN A 90 -11.12 -0.69 5.09
CA ASN A 90 -12.56 -0.94 4.98
C ASN A 90 -12.99 -2.40 5.18
N PHE A 91 -12.13 -3.27 5.70
CA PHE A 91 -12.56 -4.52 6.33
C PHE A 91 -13.20 -4.23 7.69
N PRO A 92 -14.07 -5.13 8.20
CA PRO A 92 -14.66 -5.00 9.54
C PRO A 92 -13.60 -4.71 10.61
N SER A 93 -13.97 -3.89 11.60
CA SER A 93 -13.05 -3.51 12.68
C SER A 93 -12.58 -4.67 13.55
N SER A 94 -13.33 -5.79 13.53
CA SER A 94 -12.96 -7.04 14.21
C SER A 94 -11.90 -7.87 13.48
N ALA A 95 -11.55 -7.48 12.24
CA ALA A 95 -10.51 -8.18 11.49
C ALA A 95 -9.11 -7.84 12.05
N PRO A 96 -8.16 -8.80 12.10
CA PRO A 96 -6.81 -8.57 12.57
C PRO A 96 -6.10 -7.44 11.83
N GLY A 97 -5.28 -6.69 12.53
CA GLY A 97 -4.45 -5.63 11.97
C GLY A 97 -5.17 -4.32 11.70
N THR A 98 -4.43 -3.40 11.11
CA THR A 98 -4.89 -2.05 10.76
C THR A 98 -4.79 -1.80 9.25
N GLY A 99 -5.57 -0.84 8.75
CA GLY A 99 -5.48 -0.37 7.37
C GLY A 99 -4.90 1.04 7.24
N TYR A 100 -4.36 1.56 8.32
CA TYR A 100 -3.79 2.90 8.44
C TYR A 100 -2.58 2.89 9.35
N THR A 101 -1.53 3.60 8.94
CA THR A 101 -0.34 3.85 9.77
C THR A 101 0.22 5.25 9.54
N GLU A 102 1.00 5.76 10.49
CA GLU A 102 1.75 7.01 10.40
C GLU A 102 3.23 6.76 10.66
N ILE A 103 4.05 6.91 9.64
CA ILE A 103 5.50 6.72 9.72
C ILE A 103 6.21 8.07 9.76
N LYS A 104 7.06 8.24 10.76
CA LYS A 104 7.91 9.43 10.89
C LYS A 104 9.10 9.32 9.94
N THR A 105 9.33 10.36 9.17
CA THR A 105 10.50 10.49 8.29
C THR A 105 11.25 11.77 8.63
N PRO A 106 12.50 11.95 8.19
CA PRO A 106 13.23 13.21 8.35
C PRO A 106 12.53 14.41 7.70
N PHE A 107 11.62 14.16 6.76
CA PHE A 107 10.88 15.19 6.01
C PHE A 107 9.45 15.42 6.52
N GLY A 108 9.09 14.82 7.63
CA GLY A 108 7.75 14.87 8.23
C GLY A 108 7.09 13.49 8.33
N THR A 109 5.87 13.47 8.83
CA THR A 109 5.12 12.21 8.98
C THR A 109 4.34 11.89 7.71
N VAL A 110 4.48 10.66 7.24
CA VAL A 110 3.71 10.08 6.14
C VAL A 110 2.62 9.20 6.71
N ALA A 111 1.36 9.53 6.41
CA ALA A 111 0.23 8.67 6.72
C ALA A 111 -0.10 7.79 5.51
N VAL A 112 -0.16 6.49 5.71
CA VAL A 112 -0.51 5.53 4.65
C VAL A 112 -1.87 4.91 4.97
N ILE A 113 -2.80 4.99 4.02
CA ILE A 113 -4.12 4.36 4.10
C ILE A 113 -4.24 3.33 2.98
N ASN A 114 -4.60 2.11 3.33
CA ASN A 114 -4.86 1.06 2.35
C ASN A 114 -6.37 0.81 2.24
N LEU A 115 -6.91 0.81 1.02
CA LEU A 115 -8.35 0.62 0.76
C LEU A 115 -8.59 -0.42 -0.31
N LEU A 116 -9.74 -1.08 -0.22
CA LEU A 116 -10.20 -2.07 -1.18
C LEU A 116 -11.55 -1.65 -1.80
N GLY A 117 -11.65 -1.74 -3.13
CA GLY A 117 -12.90 -1.49 -3.84
C GLY A 117 -13.91 -2.62 -3.64
N GLN A 118 -15.19 -2.28 -3.59
CA GLN A 118 -16.28 -3.24 -3.32
C GLN A 118 -16.66 -4.12 -4.53
N VAL A 119 -16.18 -3.80 -5.73
CA VAL A 119 -16.57 -4.55 -6.95
C VAL A 119 -15.98 -5.96 -6.93
N ASN A 120 -16.82 -6.97 -6.89
CA ASN A 120 -16.46 -8.40 -6.77
C ASN A 120 -15.67 -8.72 -5.48
N VAL A 121 -15.91 -7.98 -4.42
CA VAL A 121 -15.38 -8.21 -3.08
C VAL A 121 -16.54 -8.16 -2.10
N GLU A 122 -16.67 -9.20 -1.29
CA GLU A 122 -17.73 -9.31 -0.28
C GLU A 122 -17.25 -8.75 1.07
N ASN A 123 -18.20 -8.27 1.87
CA ASN A 123 -18.00 -7.93 3.28
C ASN A 123 -16.97 -6.82 3.56
N VAL A 124 -16.93 -5.79 2.72
CA VAL A 124 -16.14 -4.59 2.99
C VAL A 124 -17.00 -3.34 3.00
N ASP A 125 -16.69 -2.41 3.89
CA ASP A 125 -17.37 -1.12 3.98
C ASP A 125 -17.06 -0.24 2.75
N ASN A 126 -17.85 0.83 2.60
CA ASN A 126 -17.61 1.78 1.53
C ASN A 126 -16.25 2.48 1.74
N PRO A 127 -15.30 2.37 0.79
CA PRO A 127 -13.97 2.92 0.94
C PRO A 127 -13.94 4.45 1.07
N PHE A 128 -14.92 5.16 0.48
CA PHE A 128 -14.99 6.62 0.56
C PHE A 128 -15.40 7.07 1.97
N THR A 129 -16.39 6.45 2.57
CA THR A 129 -16.79 6.77 3.95
C THR A 129 -15.70 6.38 4.95
N THR A 130 -14.99 5.28 4.69
CA THR A 130 -13.87 4.83 5.53
C THR A 130 -12.73 5.86 5.50
N VAL A 131 -12.33 6.31 4.31
CA VAL A 131 -11.24 7.30 4.19
C VAL A 131 -11.62 8.63 4.82
N ASP A 132 -12.86 9.10 4.64
CA ASP A 132 -13.33 10.34 5.26
C ASP A 132 -13.26 10.27 6.80
N GLY A 133 -13.61 9.12 7.37
CA GLY A 133 -13.50 8.86 8.80
C GLY A 133 -12.05 8.89 9.30
N LEU A 134 -11.12 8.32 8.56
CA LEU A 134 -9.70 8.30 8.92
C LEU A 134 -9.06 9.69 8.78
N LEU A 135 -9.37 10.42 7.71
CA LEU A 135 -8.84 11.77 7.49
C LEU A 135 -9.29 12.77 8.56
N LYS A 136 -10.51 12.64 9.10
CA LYS A 136 -10.98 13.45 10.20
C LYS A 136 -10.22 13.23 11.51
N LYS A 137 -9.74 12.01 11.73
CA LYS A 137 -8.96 11.64 12.92
C LYS A 137 -7.48 12.04 12.82
N SER A 138 -6.94 12.14 11.63
CA SER A 138 -5.53 12.47 11.43
C SER A 138 -5.30 13.97 11.44
N THR A 139 -4.24 14.40 12.11
CA THR A 139 -3.76 15.79 12.13
C THR A 139 -2.69 16.06 11.08
N ARG A 140 -2.36 15.08 10.25
CA ARG A 140 -1.22 15.11 9.32
C ARG A 140 -1.53 15.81 8.01
N THR A 141 -0.49 16.30 7.36
CA THR A 141 -0.59 17.06 6.11
C THR A 141 -0.21 16.26 4.87
N THR A 142 0.52 15.15 5.03
CA THR A 142 0.93 14.29 3.92
C THR A 142 0.28 12.92 4.07
N PHE A 143 -0.59 12.59 3.13
CA PHE A 143 -1.26 11.30 3.06
C PHE A 143 -0.82 10.53 1.83
N TRP A 144 -0.63 9.23 2.01
CA TRP A 144 -0.47 8.28 0.94
C TRP A 144 -1.67 7.32 0.95
N LEU A 145 -2.46 7.32 -0.10
CA LEU A 145 -3.63 6.47 -0.22
C LEU A 145 -3.38 5.41 -1.28
N THR A 146 -3.48 4.16 -0.90
CA THR A 146 -3.51 3.03 -1.84
C THR A 146 -4.95 2.56 -2.00
N TYR A 147 -5.39 2.42 -3.23
CA TYR A 147 -6.72 1.90 -3.54
C TYR A 147 -6.60 0.74 -4.51
N MET A 148 -6.98 -0.45 -4.06
CA MET A 148 -7.00 -1.63 -4.91
C MET A 148 -8.41 -1.86 -5.46
N ARG A 149 -8.50 -1.99 -6.78
CA ARG A 149 -9.73 -2.34 -7.48
C ARG A 149 -9.56 -3.66 -8.23
N LYS A 150 -10.39 -4.65 -7.91
CA LYS A 150 -10.47 -5.89 -8.69
C LYS A 150 -11.14 -5.60 -10.04
N ARG A 151 -10.46 -5.83 -11.16
CA ARG A 151 -11.06 -5.74 -12.50
C ARG A 151 -11.47 -7.11 -13.01
N ARG A 152 -12.55 -7.16 -13.80
CA ARG A 152 -13.05 -8.38 -14.46
C ARG A 152 -12.12 -8.91 -15.56
N ALA A 153 -11.18 -8.12 -16.06
CA ALA A 153 -10.25 -8.51 -17.12
C ALA A 153 -9.07 -9.30 -16.55
N LYS A 154 -8.77 -10.44 -17.15
CA LYS A 154 -7.58 -11.25 -16.91
C LYS A 154 -6.36 -10.31 -16.90
N ASN A 155 -5.57 -10.32 -15.85
CA ASN A 155 -4.25 -9.67 -15.72
C ASN A 155 -4.18 -8.15 -15.46
N ALA A 156 -5.16 -7.51 -14.83
CA ALA A 156 -5.01 -6.10 -14.45
C ALA A 156 -5.41 -5.85 -12.99
N HIS A 157 -4.49 -6.02 -12.08
CA HIS A 157 -4.55 -5.43 -10.75
C HIS A 157 -4.17 -3.95 -10.88
N SER A 158 -5.14 -3.06 -10.80
CA SER A 158 -4.88 -1.62 -10.85
C SER A 158 -4.82 -1.10 -9.42
N GLY A 159 -3.63 -0.97 -8.87
CA GLY A 159 -3.40 -0.11 -7.73
C GLY A 159 -3.49 1.35 -8.19
N PHE A 160 -4.36 2.15 -7.59
CA PHE A 160 -4.33 3.60 -7.74
C PHE A 160 -3.67 4.18 -6.50
N ILE A 161 -2.71 5.05 -6.71
CA ILE A 161 -2.07 5.80 -5.67
C ILE A 161 -2.67 7.21 -5.70
N LEU A 162 -3.32 7.59 -4.62
CA LEU A 162 -3.83 8.93 -4.43
C LEU A 162 -2.94 9.64 -3.42
N THR A 163 -2.27 10.70 -3.81
CA THR A 163 -1.58 11.58 -2.89
C THR A 163 -2.44 12.80 -2.64
N ALA A 164 -2.89 13.00 -1.40
CA ALA A 164 -3.56 14.22 -0.98
C ALA A 164 -2.62 15.02 -0.08
N LYS A 165 -2.33 16.27 -0.43
CA LYS A 165 -1.46 17.18 0.32
C LYS A 165 -2.25 18.24 1.10
N SER A 166 -3.52 18.02 1.42
CA SER A 166 -4.29 19.00 2.17
C SER A 166 -5.39 18.35 3.00
N ARG A 167 -5.83 19.08 4.05
CA ARG A 167 -6.97 18.70 4.91
C ARG A 167 -8.32 18.67 4.17
N ARG A 168 -8.38 19.07 2.91
CA ARG A 168 -9.57 19.04 2.06
C ARG A 168 -9.36 18.07 0.91
N PHE A 169 -10.05 16.95 0.97
CA PHE A 169 -10.01 15.87 -0.01
C PHE A 169 -10.38 16.31 -1.44
N SER A 170 -11.08 17.44 -1.56
CA SER A 170 -11.62 17.94 -2.85
C SER A 170 -10.64 18.73 -3.72
N GLU A 171 -9.50 19.19 -3.20
CA GLU A 171 -8.72 20.20 -3.91
C GLU A 171 -7.50 19.65 -4.68
N HIS A 172 -6.91 18.50 -4.29
CA HIS A 172 -5.71 17.98 -4.97
C HIS A 172 -5.59 16.46 -4.91
N ILE A 173 -6.49 15.75 -5.57
CA ILE A 173 -6.33 14.30 -5.79
C ILE A 173 -5.56 14.11 -7.08
N ARG A 174 -4.33 13.58 -7.01
CA ARG A 174 -3.60 13.09 -8.17
C ARG A 174 -3.70 11.58 -8.24
N ILE A 175 -4.36 11.07 -9.26
CA ILE A 175 -4.47 9.64 -9.52
C ILE A 175 -3.28 9.22 -10.38
N PHE A 176 -2.37 8.45 -9.79
CA PHE A 176 -1.32 7.78 -10.56
C PHE A 176 -1.82 6.40 -10.96
N ARG A 177 -1.94 6.15 -12.25
CA ARG A 177 -2.10 4.78 -12.76
C ARG A 177 -0.70 4.17 -12.87
N PRO A 178 -0.40 3.04 -12.20
CA PRO A 178 0.80 2.30 -12.53
C PRO A 178 0.67 1.84 -13.99
N GLN A 179 1.42 2.45 -14.89
CA GLN A 179 1.71 1.81 -16.17
C GLN A 179 2.86 0.84 -15.89
N THR A 180 2.77 -0.36 -16.40
CA THR A 180 3.83 -1.36 -16.42
C THR A 180 5.09 -0.72 -17.01
N ASN A 181 5.99 -0.18 -16.21
CA ASN A 181 7.26 0.47 -16.50
C ASN A 181 7.37 1.97 -16.19
N SER A 182 6.46 2.61 -15.45
CA SER A 182 6.61 4.03 -15.13
C SER A 182 6.95 4.27 -13.67
N PHE A 183 8.14 4.84 -13.43
CA PHE A 183 8.52 5.47 -12.16
C PHE A 183 7.62 6.69 -11.87
N CYS A 184 7.23 6.89 -10.62
CA CYS A 184 6.55 8.11 -10.22
C CYS A 184 7.42 9.34 -10.51
N ARG A 185 7.14 10.06 -11.58
CA ARG A 185 7.74 11.38 -11.83
C ARG A 185 6.94 12.45 -11.08
N LYS A 186 7.64 13.30 -10.36
CA LYS A 186 7.11 14.55 -9.85
C LYS A 186 6.63 15.38 -11.07
N VAL A 187 5.34 15.66 -11.17
CA VAL A 187 4.84 16.58 -12.20
C VAL A 187 5.10 18.00 -11.66
N PRO A 188 5.77 18.88 -12.44
CA PRO A 188 5.97 20.26 -12.05
C PRO A 188 4.63 20.99 -11.92
N HIS A 189 4.56 21.89 -10.94
CA HIS A 189 3.46 22.83 -10.81
C HIS A 189 3.48 23.78 -12.02
N THR A 190 2.43 23.84 -12.80
CA THR A 190 2.00 25.01 -13.56
C THR A 190 0.80 25.60 -12.87
#